data_3ae375ab1613353fd2f1be271d13a1c0
#
_entry.id   3ae375ab1613353fd2f1be271d13a1c0
#
_cell.length_a   1.000
_cell.length_b   1.000
_cell.length_c   1.000
_cell.angle_alpha   90.00
_cell.angle_beta   90.00
_cell.angle_gamma   90.00
#
_symmetry.space_group_name_H-M   'P 1'
#
loop_
_entity.id
_entity.type
_entity.pdbx_description
1 polymer ?
#
loop_
_entity_poly.entity_id
_entity_poly.type
_entity_poly.pdbx_seq_one_letter_code
_entity_poly.pdbx_strand_id
1 'polypeptide(L)'
;MSRQWMTLMAILLVYIPVAIDATVLHVAAPTLSVALGSSGNELLWIIDIYSLVMAGMVLPMGALGDKIGFKRLLLLGSAIFGIASLCAALSPTAMTLIASRALLAVGAAMIVPATLAGIRSTFAEASQRNMALGLWAAVGSGGAAFGPLVGGILLEHFYWGSVFLINVPIVLVVIAINAKVVPRQPARREQPLNLLQALVLIAAILMLVFSAKSALKGQLALWLTALVALGGAAMLTWFIRKQLSAARPMVDMRLFTHRIILSGVMMAMTALITLVGFELLMAQELQFVHQKTPFEAGIFMLPVMVASGFSGPIAGLLVSRLGLREVATGGMLLSAFSFLGLALTDFSTQQWLAWGLMTLLGFSVASALLASSSAIMAAAPKEKAAAAGAIETMAYELGAGLGIALFGLILTRSYSASIALPSGLSGAMAQQAASSIGEAVSLSQALPAGVAQALMTAAKTAFIQAHSLVLATAGVLLLLLAAGIWRSLATVAKPQSAL
;
A
#
# COMPACT_ATOMS: atom_id res chain seq x y z
N MET A 1 1.27 -0.43 -35.63
CA MET A 1 0.47 -0.09 -34.43
C MET A 1 -0.19 1.27 -34.64
N SER A 2 -1.50 1.40 -34.32
CA SER A 2 -2.15 2.72 -34.40
C SER A 2 -1.51 3.69 -33.36
N ARG A 3 -1.57 4.98 -33.63
CA ARG A 3 -1.02 6.02 -32.73
C ARG A 3 -1.58 5.94 -31.32
N GLN A 4 -2.83 5.48 -31.18
CA GLN A 4 -3.50 5.30 -29.88
C GLN A 4 -2.82 4.23 -29.03
N TRP A 5 -2.47 3.08 -29.62
CA TRP A 5 -1.78 1.98 -28.94
C TRP A 5 -0.33 2.34 -28.58
N MET A 6 0.36 3.13 -29.40
CA MET A 6 1.68 3.66 -29.05
C MET A 6 1.60 4.61 -27.84
N THR A 7 0.55 5.45 -27.79
CA THR A 7 0.30 6.33 -26.63
C THR A 7 0.03 5.51 -25.37
N LEU A 8 -0.77 4.42 -25.48
CA LEU A 8 -1.03 3.53 -24.37
C LEU A 8 0.27 2.90 -23.85
N MET A 9 1.10 2.35 -24.72
CA MET A 9 2.38 1.74 -24.32
C MET A 9 3.28 2.75 -23.61
N ALA A 10 3.35 3.99 -24.12
CA ALA A 10 4.10 5.06 -23.48
C ALA A 10 3.56 5.40 -22.07
N ILE A 11 2.25 5.42 -21.89
CA ILE A 11 1.58 5.64 -20.60
C ILE A 11 1.84 4.47 -19.63
N LEU A 12 1.75 3.22 -20.10
CA LEU A 12 1.98 2.03 -19.27
C LEU A 12 3.43 1.93 -18.79
N LEU A 13 4.40 2.32 -19.64
CA LEU A 13 5.82 2.36 -19.26
C LEU A 13 6.11 3.30 -18.09
N VAL A 14 5.37 4.41 -17.95
CA VAL A 14 5.47 5.31 -16.77
C VAL A 14 4.93 4.66 -15.52
N TYR A 15 3.90 3.84 -15.65
CA TYR A 15 3.21 3.24 -14.50
C TYR A 15 4.00 2.08 -13.88
N ILE A 16 4.80 1.36 -14.66
CA ILE A 16 5.60 0.21 -14.19
C ILE A 16 6.49 0.57 -12.99
N PRO A 17 7.39 1.59 -13.05
CA PRO A 17 8.24 1.92 -11.91
C PRO A 17 7.44 2.34 -10.66
N VAL A 18 6.31 3.02 -10.83
CA VAL A 18 5.42 3.39 -9.72
C VAL A 18 4.83 2.14 -9.05
N ALA A 19 4.38 1.17 -9.85
CA ALA A 19 3.80 -0.08 -9.34
C ALA A 19 4.85 -0.97 -8.64
N ILE A 20 6.07 -1.04 -9.16
CA ILE A 20 7.20 -1.76 -8.54
C ILE A 20 7.61 -1.07 -7.23
N ASP A 21 7.75 0.27 -7.22
CA ASP A 21 8.18 1.04 -6.05
C ASP A 21 7.22 0.88 -4.85
N ALA A 22 5.94 0.70 -5.12
CA ALA A 22 4.93 0.50 -4.09
C ALA A 22 5.18 -0.74 -3.20
N THR A 23 5.80 -1.80 -3.75
CA THR A 23 5.96 -3.09 -3.06
C THR A 23 7.41 -3.55 -2.88
N VAL A 24 8.35 -3.00 -3.65
CA VAL A 24 9.77 -3.38 -3.58
C VAL A 24 10.36 -3.22 -2.17
N LEU A 25 9.89 -2.24 -1.43
CA LEU A 25 10.37 -1.97 -0.06
C LEU A 25 9.93 -3.02 0.96
N HIS A 26 8.89 -3.80 0.71
CA HIS A 26 8.51 -4.85 1.65
C HIS A 26 9.64 -5.86 1.84
N VAL A 27 10.31 -6.26 0.75
CA VAL A 27 11.47 -7.15 0.79
C VAL A 27 12.76 -6.40 1.15
N ALA A 28 12.87 -5.11 0.78
CA ALA A 28 14.06 -4.31 1.11
C ALA A 28 14.11 -3.84 2.58
N ALA A 29 12.99 -3.84 3.29
CA ALA A 29 12.86 -3.32 4.65
C ALA A 29 13.92 -3.87 5.63
N PRO A 30 14.21 -5.19 5.71
CA PRO A 30 15.24 -5.72 6.59
C PRO A 30 16.63 -5.19 6.26
N THR A 31 17.01 -5.20 4.99
CA THR A 31 18.31 -4.69 4.52
C THR A 31 18.48 -3.21 4.82
N LEU A 32 17.42 -2.41 4.58
CA LEU A 32 17.40 -0.97 4.89
C LEU A 32 17.54 -0.71 6.38
N SER A 33 16.84 -1.48 7.22
CA SER A 33 16.89 -1.35 8.68
C SER A 33 18.33 -1.50 9.20
N VAL A 34 19.02 -2.52 8.72
CA VAL A 34 20.42 -2.78 9.10
C VAL A 34 21.37 -1.74 8.51
N ALA A 35 21.24 -1.43 7.22
CA ALA A 35 22.16 -0.53 6.51
C ALA A 35 22.11 0.93 7.01
N LEU A 36 20.93 1.41 7.40
CA LEU A 36 20.73 2.78 7.92
C LEU A 36 20.76 2.84 9.45
N GLY A 37 20.87 1.71 10.15
CA GLY A 37 20.74 1.65 11.60
C GLY A 37 19.39 2.22 12.07
N SER A 38 18.34 2.05 11.26
CA SER A 38 17.05 2.66 11.55
C SER A 38 16.30 1.93 12.64
N SER A 39 15.70 2.69 13.55
CA SER A 39 14.77 2.15 14.54
C SER A 39 13.56 1.50 13.85
N GLY A 40 12.90 0.56 14.53
CA GLY A 40 11.68 -0.05 14.00
C GLY A 40 10.58 0.97 13.65
N ASN A 41 10.55 2.12 14.34
CA ASN A 41 9.62 3.19 14.03
C ASN A 41 10.00 3.95 12.75
N GLU A 42 11.27 4.27 12.58
CA GLU A 42 11.75 4.92 11.34
C GLU A 42 11.54 4.02 10.14
N LEU A 43 11.79 2.72 10.27
CA LEU A 43 11.51 1.76 9.20
C LEU A 43 10.04 1.78 8.78
N LEU A 44 9.12 1.77 9.74
CA LEU A 44 7.69 1.87 9.44
C LEU A 44 7.33 3.20 8.76
N TRP A 45 7.99 4.32 9.13
CA TRP A 45 7.79 5.59 8.46
C TRP A 45 8.38 5.63 7.04
N ILE A 46 9.53 5.03 6.81
CA ILE A 46 10.13 4.90 5.47
C ILE A 46 9.15 4.23 4.50
N ILE A 47 8.41 3.22 4.98
CA ILE A 47 7.54 2.44 4.12
C ILE A 47 6.16 3.12 3.97
N ASP A 48 5.51 3.50 5.07
CA ASP A 48 4.12 3.95 5.03
C ASP A 48 3.93 5.41 4.60
N ILE A 49 4.96 6.28 4.72
CA ILE A 49 4.87 7.69 4.32
C ILE A 49 4.46 7.85 2.85
N TYR A 50 4.91 6.95 1.98
CA TYR A 50 4.57 6.95 0.58
C TYR A 50 3.06 6.82 0.36
N SER A 51 2.45 5.78 0.89
CA SER A 51 1.01 5.53 0.74
C SER A 51 0.16 6.59 1.45
N LEU A 52 0.61 7.09 2.61
CA LEU A 52 -0.11 8.14 3.33
C LEU A 52 -0.12 9.48 2.58
N VAL A 53 1.01 9.89 2.03
CA VAL A 53 1.09 11.11 1.20
C VAL A 53 0.33 10.91 -0.10
N MET A 54 0.44 9.75 -0.72
CA MET A 54 -0.27 9.44 -1.94
C MET A 54 -1.80 9.47 -1.74
N ALA A 55 -2.30 8.92 -0.63
CA ALA A 55 -3.72 8.98 -0.26
C ALA A 55 -4.25 10.42 -0.20
N GLY A 56 -3.48 11.34 0.33
CA GLY A 56 -3.85 12.75 0.42
C GLY A 56 -3.70 13.52 -0.91
N MET A 57 -2.78 13.10 -1.78
CA MET A 57 -2.40 13.85 -2.99
C MET A 57 -3.09 13.38 -4.27
N VAL A 58 -3.52 12.11 -4.37
CA VAL A 58 -4.03 11.55 -5.63
C VAL A 58 -5.22 12.33 -6.19
N LEU A 59 -6.12 12.76 -5.35
CA LEU A 59 -7.30 13.56 -5.73
C LEU A 59 -6.95 14.98 -6.20
N PRO A 60 -6.17 15.77 -5.45
CA PRO A 60 -5.69 17.08 -5.88
C PRO A 60 -4.89 17.02 -7.19
N MET A 61 -4.07 15.99 -7.36
CA MET A 61 -3.27 15.84 -8.57
C MET A 61 -4.13 15.46 -9.77
N GLY A 62 -5.21 14.70 -9.58
CA GLY A 62 -6.23 14.50 -10.62
C GLY A 62 -6.85 15.83 -11.08
N ALA A 63 -7.27 16.68 -10.14
CA ALA A 63 -7.81 18.02 -10.44
C ALA A 63 -6.75 18.94 -11.11
N LEU A 64 -5.49 18.84 -10.70
CA LEU A 64 -4.39 19.54 -11.38
C LEU A 64 -4.24 19.07 -12.83
N GLY A 65 -4.38 17.77 -13.08
CA GLY A 65 -4.34 17.19 -14.43
C GLY A 65 -5.42 17.73 -15.34
N ASP A 66 -6.63 17.92 -14.84
CA ASP A 66 -7.73 18.55 -15.57
C ASP A 66 -7.42 20.01 -15.92
N LYS A 67 -6.71 20.72 -15.02
CA LYS A 67 -6.34 22.12 -15.20
C LYS A 67 -5.18 22.34 -16.17
N ILE A 68 -4.09 21.56 -16.08
CA ILE A 68 -2.86 21.77 -16.89
C ILE A 68 -2.73 20.81 -18.08
N GLY A 69 -3.61 19.81 -18.15
CA GLY A 69 -3.60 18.72 -19.11
C GLY A 69 -2.75 17.52 -18.65
N PHE A 70 -3.22 16.31 -18.95
CA PHE A 70 -2.62 15.08 -18.44
C PHE A 70 -1.16 14.88 -18.89
N LYS A 71 -0.78 15.30 -20.11
CA LYS A 71 0.60 15.18 -20.58
C LYS A 71 1.58 15.98 -19.73
N ARG A 72 1.24 17.21 -19.37
CA ARG A 72 2.10 18.05 -18.52
C ARG A 72 2.19 17.46 -17.11
N LEU A 73 1.05 17.01 -16.56
CA LEU A 73 1.02 16.35 -15.26
C LEU A 73 1.89 15.10 -15.25
N LEU A 74 1.80 14.26 -16.29
CA LEU A 74 2.58 13.04 -16.44
C LEU A 74 4.08 13.32 -16.48
N LEU A 75 4.51 14.28 -17.28
CA LEU A 75 5.93 14.65 -17.42
C LEU A 75 6.50 15.26 -16.12
N LEU A 76 5.75 16.17 -15.47
CA LEU A 76 6.14 16.75 -14.19
C LEU A 76 6.20 15.68 -13.08
N GLY A 77 5.18 14.83 -12.98
CA GLY A 77 5.16 13.73 -12.04
C GLY A 77 6.32 12.76 -12.24
N SER A 78 6.63 12.41 -13.49
CA SER A 78 7.79 11.57 -13.82
C SER A 78 9.11 12.23 -13.43
N ALA A 79 9.28 13.54 -13.68
CA ALA A 79 10.48 14.25 -13.29
C ALA A 79 10.66 14.30 -11.77
N ILE A 80 9.60 14.60 -11.02
CA ILE A 80 9.61 14.59 -9.56
C ILE A 80 9.92 13.18 -9.03
N PHE A 81 9.29 12.14 -9.59
CA PHE A 81 9.51 10.76 -9.22
C PHE A 81 10.96 10.32 -9.46
N GLY A 82 11.55 10.69 -10.61
CA GLY A 82 12.94 10.39 -10.94
C GLY A 82 13.94 11.10 -10.01
N ILE A 83 13.74 12.39 -9.74
CA ILE A 83 14.58 13.16 -8.82
C ILE A 83 14.45 12.60 -7.39
N ALA A 84 13.25 12.33 -6.94
CA ALA A 84 13.00 11.75 -5.61
C ALA A 84 13.61 10.34 -5.48
N SER A 85 13.57 9.53 -6.56
CA SER A 85 14.24 8.22 -6.60
C SER A 85 15.76 8.34 -6.46
N LEU A 86 16.37 9.33 -7.10
CA LEU A 86 17.80 9.60 -6.95
C LEU A 86 18.12 10.07 -5.52
N CYS A 87 17.34 10.97 -4.95
CA CYS A 87 17.50 11.40 -3.56
C CYS A 87 17.34 10.24 -2.58
N ALA A 88 16.37 9.36 -2.80
CA ALA A 88 16.16 8.16 -1.98
C ALA A 88 17.35 7.19 -2.06
N ALA A 89 17.86 6.94 -3.27
CA ALA A 89 19.02 6.08 -3.47
C ALA A 89 20.30 6.58 -2.78
N LEU A 90 20.45 7.89 -2.64
CA LEU A 90 21.62 8.55 -2.04
C LEU A 90 21.39 8.99 -0.59
N SER A 91 20.28 8.59 0.03
CA SER A 91 19.92 9.02 1.39
C SER A 91 20.91 8.50 2.45
N PRO A 92 21.56 9.38 3.23
CA PRO A 92 22.53 8.97 4.24
C PRO A 92 21.87 8.59 5.58
N THR A 93 20.60 8.93 5.79
CA THR A 93 19.88 8.71 7.05
C THR A 93 18.44 8.28 6.80
N ALA A 94 17.81 7.64 7.80
CA ALA A 94 16.41 7.28 7.75
C ALA A 94 15.50 8.49 7.50
N MET A 95 15.79 9.65 8.13
CA MET A 95 14.98 10.87 7.97
C MET A 95 15.03 11.42 6.54
N THR A 96 16.23 11.44 5.91
CA THR A 96 16.36 11.88 4.51
C THR A 96 15.66 10.92 3.55
N LEU A 97 15.66 9.62 3.87
CA LEU A 97 14.93 8.64 3.09
C LEU A 97 13.41 8.82 3.24
N ILE A 98 12.90 9.07 4.45
CA ILE A 98 11.48 9.38 4.69
C ILE A 98 11.05 10.60 3.87
N ALA A 99 11.83 11.69 3.89
CA ALA A 99 11.55 12.89 3.10
C ALA A 99 11.55 12.62 1.57
N SER A 100 12.51 11.83 1.10
CA SER A 100 12.61 11.42 -0.31
C SER A 100 11.42 10.53 -0.72
N ARG A 101 10.98 9.64 0.16
CA ARG A 101 9.78 8.80 -0.04
C ARG A 101 8.50 9.62 -0.10
N ALA A 102 8.38 10.65 0.75
CA ALA A 102 7.25 11.58 0.67
C ALA A 102 7.23 12.33 -0.70
N LEU A 103 8.39 12.75 -1.20
CA LEU A 103 8.50 13.38 -2.51
C LEU A 103 8.21 12.40 -3.66
N LEU A 104 8.65 11.13 -3.54
CA LEU A 104 8.30 10.05 -4.47
C LEU A 104 6.79 9.88 -4.58
N ALA A 105 6.09 9.89 -3.45
CA ALA A 105 4.63 9.77 -3.40
C ALA A 105 3.93 10.94 -4.11
N VAL A 106 4.46 12.15 -4.03
CA VAL A 106 3.94 13.30 -4.79
C VAL A 106 4.04 13.04 -6.29
N GLY A 107 5.21 12.56 -6.76
CA GLY A 107 5.41 12.19 -8.16
C GLY A 107 4.44 11.11 -8.63
N ALA A 108 4.29 10.04 -7.85
CA ALA A 108 3.38 8.93 -8.13
C ALA A 108 1.91 9.39 -8.16
N ALA A 109 1.50 10.25 -7.20
CA ALA A 109 0.16 10.82 -7.14
C ALA A 109 -0.18 11.71 -8.35
N MET A 110 0.83 12.24 -9.04
CA MET A 110 0.65 12.94 -10.32
C MET A 110 0.56 11.95 -11.49
N ILE A 111 1.36 10.89 -11.48
CA ILE A 111 1.44 9.91 -12.57
C ILE A 111 0.13 9.11 -12.68
N VAL A 112 -0.36 8.54 -11.57
CA VAL A 112 -1.50 7.62 -11.59
C VAL A 112 -2.76 8.24 -12.23
N PRO A 113 -3.28 9.38 -11.78
CA PRO A 113 -4.45 10.00 -12.40
C PRO A 113 -4.16 10.50 -13.83
N ALA A 114 -2.92 10.93 -14.13
CA ALA A 114 -2.54 11.33 -15.48
C ALA A 114 -2.58 10.16 -16.47
N THR A 115 -2.18 8.96 -16.05
CA THR A 115 -2.26 7.74 -16.89
C THR A 115 -3.70 7.39 -17.22
N LEU A 116 -4.59 7.41 -16.22
CA LEU A 116 -6.02 7.15 -16.41
C LEU A 116 -6.71 8.20 -17.30
N ALA A 117 -6.41 9.48 -17.09
CA ALA A 117 -6.90 10.57 -17.94
C ALA A 117 -6.38 10.42 -19.38
N GLY A 118 -5.11 10.05 -19.54
CA GLY A 118 -4.51 9.77 -20.84
C GLY A 118 -5.21 8.65 -21.60
N ILE A 119 -5.52 7.54 -20.94
CA ILE A 119 -6.27 6.42 -21.53
C ILE A 119 -7.67 6.88 -21.96
N ARG A 120 -8.41 7.53 -21.07
CA ARG A 120 -9.78 8.01 -21.35
C ARG A 120 -9.84 8.97 -22.54
N SER A 121 -8.83 9.81 -22.68
CA SER A 121 -8.77 10.80 -23.75
C SER A 121 -8.28 10.25 -25.08
N THR A 122 -7.49 9.17 -25.05
CA THR A 122 -6.94 8.54 -26.26
C THR A 122 -7.93 7.61 -26.92
N PHE A 123 -8.76 6.90 -26.15
CA PHE A 123 -9.70 5.91 -26.63
C PHE A 123 -11.15 6.41 -26.51
N ALA A 124 -11.71 6.86 -27.61
CA ALA A 124 -13.11 7.31 -27.69
C ALA A 124 -14.10 6.12 -27.62
N GLU A 125 -13.75 5.02 -28.27
CA GLU A 125 -14.56 3.82 -28.32
C GLU A 125 -14.53 3.07 -26.97
N ALA A 126 -15.72 2.72 -26.46
CA ALA A 126 -15.85 2.09 -25.14
C ALA A 126 -15.13 0.74 -25.03
N SER A 127 -15.19 -0.09 -26.09
CA SER A 127 -14.54 -1.40 -26.12
C SER A 127 -13.03 -1.29 -26.02
N GLN A 128 -12.39 -0.45 -26.84
CA GLN A 128 -10.95 -0.22 -26.82
C GLN A 128 -10.50 0.44 -25.52
N ARG A 129 -11.28 1.37 -24.99
CA ARG A 129 -11.01 2.00 -23.71
C ARG A 129 -11.04 1.00 -22.55
N ASN A 130 -12.01 0.10 -22.52
CA ASN A 130 -12.09 -0.94 -21.49
C ASN A 130 -10.90 -1.90 -21.57
N MET A 131 -10.47 -2.26 -22.79
CA MET A 131 -9.26 -3.06 -23.00
C MET A 131 -8.01 -2.33 -22.49
N ALA A 132 -7.86 -1.04 -22.80
CA ALA A 132 -6.73 -0.23 -22.34
C ALA A 132 -6.69 -0.07 -20.81
N LEU A 133 -7.85 0.10 -20.16
CA LEU A 133 -7.96 0.11 -18.69
C LEU A 133 -7.65 -1.26 -18.08
N GLY A 134 -8.06 -2.34 -18.74
CA GLY A 134 -7.70 -3.70 -18.33
C GLY A 134 -6.19 -3.94 -18.39
N LEU A 135 -5.52 -3.50 -19.46
CA LEU A 135 -4.05 -3.55 -19.55
C LEU A 135 -3.36 -2.68 -18.50
N TRP A 136 -3.90 -1.49 -18.22
CA TRP A 136 -3.39 -0.63 -17.15
C TRP A 136 -3.48 -1.31 -15.78
N ALA A 137 -4.62 -1.91 -15.46
CA ALA A 137 -4.79 -2.66 -14.22
C ALA A 137 -3.85 -3.88 -14.14
N ALA A 138 -3.66 -4.60 -15.25
CA ALA A 138 -2.73 -5.72 -15.34
C ALA A 138 -1.26 -5.29 -15.13
N VAL A 139 -0.87 -4.14 -15.67
CA VAL A 139 0.47 -3.58 -15.45
C VAL A 139 0.65 -3.14 -13.99
N GLY A 140 -0.37 -2.53 -13.39
CA GLY A 140 -0.33 -2.13 -11.98
C GLY A 140 -0.19 -3.34 -11.05
N SER A 141 -1.06 -4.34 -11.20
CA SER A 141 -1.01 -5.56 -10.38
C SER A 141 0.24 -6.41 -10.67
N GLY A 142 0.63 -6.53 -11.94
CA GLY A 142 1.86 -7.22 -12.32
C GLY A 142 3.11 -6.52 -11.79
N GLY A 143 3.20 -5.18 -11.91
CA GLY A 143 4.31 -4.40 -11.36
C GLY A 143 4.43 -4.58 -9.85
N ALA A 144 3.31 -4.50 -9.13
CA ALA A 144 3.28 -4.75 -7.69
C ALA A 144 3.70 -6.19 -7.34
N ALA A 145 3.25 -7.19 -8.10
CA ALA A 145 3.63 -8.58 -7.89
C ALA A 145 5.13 -8.83 -8.15
N PHE A 146 5.73 -8.15 -9.14
CA PHE A 146 7.15 -8.29 -9.45
C PHE A 146 8.05 -7.43 -8.56
N GLY A 147 7.52 -6.46 -7.81
CA GLY A 147 8.29 -5.58 -6.94
C GLY A 147 9.23 -6.32 -5.99
N PRO A 148 8.75 -7.25 -5.14
CA PRO A 148 9.59 -8.04 -4.24
C PRO A 148 10.67 -8.87 -4.96
N LEU A 149 10.37 -9.41 -6.14
CA LEU A 149 11.33 -10.18 -6.93
C LEU A 149 12.44 -9.29 -7.49
N VAL A 150 12.07 -8.14 -8.07
CA VAL A 150 13.01 -7.12 -8.56
C VAL A 150 13.87 -6.61 -7.42
N GLY A 151 13.24 -6.28 -6.28
CA GLY A 151 13.94 -5.87 -5.07
C GLY A 151 14.92 -6.92 -4.57
N GLY A 152 14.51 -8.19 -4.54
CA GLY A 152 15.36 -9.30 -4.15
C GLY A 152 16.61 -9.43 -5.02
N ILE A 153 16.45 -9.41 -6.35
CA ILE A 153 17.59 -9.46 -7.30
C ILE A 153 18.52 -8.26 -7.10
N LEU A 154 17.98 -7.06 -6.96
CA LEU A 154 18.79 -5.86 -6.79
C LEU A 154 19.58 -5.87 -5.48
N LEU A 155 18.97 -6.32 -4.38
CA LEU A 155 19.60 -6.37 -3.07
C LEU A 155 20.64 -7.48 -2.93
N GLU A 156 20.53 -8.53 -3.73
CA GLU A 156 21.52 -9.62 -3.75
C GLU A 156 22.80 -9.23 -4.48
N HIS A 157 22.72 -8.36 -5.49
CA HIS A 157 23.85 -8.02 -6.37
C HIS A 157 24.36 -6.59 -6.21
N PHE A 158 23.56 -5.70 -5.62
CA PHE A 158 23.85 -4.26 -5.50
C PHE A 158 23.55 -3.76 -4.09
N TYR A 159 23.98 -2.50 -3.80
CA TYR A 159 23.66 -1.85 -2.54
C TYR A 159 22.14 -1.52 -2.44
N TRP A 160 21.65 -1.30 -1.23
CA TRP A 160 20.22 -1.12 -0.96
C TRP A 160 19.55 0.02 -1.75
N GLY A 161 20.27 1.11 -2.02
CA GLY A 161 19.72 2.23 -2.80
C GLY A 161 19.44 1.90 -4.27
N SER A 162 19.92 0.76 -4.77
CA SER A 162 19.67 0.29 -6.14
C SER A 162 18.18 0.09 -6.42
N VAL A 163 17.38 -0.24 -5.40
CA VAL A 163 15.92 -0.40 -5.54
C VAL A 163 15.21 0.91 -5.94
N PHE A 164 15.80 2.05 -5.62
CA PHE A 164 15.33 3.35 -6.06
C PHE A 164 16.06 3.81 -7.34
N LEU A 165 17.37 3.53 -7.42
CA LEU A 165 18.20 3.98 -8.53
C LEU A 165 17.73 3.42 -9.87
N ILE A 166 17.18 2.21 -9.90
CA ILE A 166 16.63 1.59 -11.11
C ILE A 166 15.52 2.43 -11.77
N ASN A 167 14.78 3.22 -10.98
CA ASN A 167 13.74 4.09 -11.50
C ASN A 167 14.30 5.23 -12.36
N VAL A 168 15.52 5.71 -12.06
CA VAL A 168 16.09 6.90 -12.71
C VAL A 168 16.27 6.70 -14.22
N PRO A 169 16.99 5.68 -14.71
CA PRO A 169 17.14 5.46 -16.15
C PRO A 169 15.79 5.16 -16.84
N ILE A 170 14.89 4.41 -16.17
CA ILE A 170 13.57 4.13 -16.72
C ILE A 170 12.79 5.43 -16.91
N VAL A 171 12.77 6.29 -15.90
CA VAL A 171 12.04 7.58 -15.93
C VAL A 171 12.61 8.51 -17.01
N LEU A 172 13.92 8.57 -17.20
CA LEU A 172 14.54 9.37 -18.27
C LEU A 172 14.08 8.91 -19.65
N VAL A 173 14.10 7.62 -19.92
CA VAL A 173 13.60 7.04 -21.19
C VAL A 173 12.11 7.32 -21.36
N VAL A 174 11.34 7.13 -20.30
CA VAL A 174 9.89 7.35 -20.29
C VAL A 174 9.53 8.81 -20.55
N ILE A 175 10.23 9.77 -19.94
CA ILE A 175 10.04 11.20 -20.20
C ILE A 175 10.30 11.51 -21.69
N ALA A 176 11.40 10.99 -22.25
CA ALA A 176 11.74 11.20 -23.64
C ALA A 176 10.69 10.65 -24.62
N ILE A 177 10.17 9.43 -24.34
CA ILE A 177 9.11 8.79 -25.14
C ILE A 177 7.80 9.59 -25.01
N ASN A 178 7.37 9.88 -23.79
CA ASN A 178 6.09 10.57 -23.56
C ASN A 178 6.09 12.01 -24.09
N ALA A 179 7.20 12.70 -24.02
CA ALA A 179 7.34 14.04 -24.62
C ALA A 179 7.06 14.04 -26.12
N LYS A 180 7.44 12.97 -26.83
CA LYS A 180 7.27 12.83 -28.30
C LYS A 180 5.93 12.19 -28.69
N VAL A 181 5.53 11.10 -28.00
CA VAL A 181 4.42 10.23 -28.42
C VAL A 181 3.08 10.74 -27.91
N VAL A 182 3.00 11.18 -26.66
CA VAL A 182 1.74 11.58 -26.03
C VAL A 182 1.24 12.92 -26.61
N PRO A 183 -0.01 12.98 -27.12
CA PRO A 183 -0.55 14.22 -27.68
C PRO A 183 -0.81 15.26 -26.60
N ARG A 184 -0.65 16.54 -26.95
CA ARG A 184 -1.08 17.65 -26.09
C ARG A 184 -2.59 17.76 -26.12
N GLN A 185 -3.20 17.91 -24.94
CA GLN A 185 -4.62 18.23 -24.83
C GLN A 185 -4.83 19.63 -24.30
N PRO A 186 -5.92 20.30 -24.72
CA PRO A 186 -6.25 21.60 -24.17
C PRO A 186 -6.57 21.50 -22.67
N ALA A 187 -5.97 22.39 -21.91
CA ALA A 187 -6.18 22.54 -20.49
C ALA A 187 -7.60 23.10 -20.23
N ARG A 188 -8.35 22.51 -19.30
CA ARG A 188 -9.64 23.04 -18.83
C ARG A 188 -9.35 24.01 -17.67
N ARG A 189 -9.26 25.30 -17.94
CA ARG A 189 -8.88 26.32 -16.96
C ARG A 189 -9.90 26.57 -15.84
N GLU A 190 -11.09 26.00 -15.91
CA GLU A 190 -12.23 26.35 -15.04
C GLU A 190 -12.33 25.56 -13.72
N GLN A 191 -11.46 24.59 -13.45
CA GLN A 191 -11.53 23.86 -12.19
C GLN A 191 -10.66 24.54 -11.10
N PRO A 192 -11.23 24.91 -9.95
CA PRO A 192 -10.48 25.51 -8.85
C PRO A 192 -9.61 24.42 -8.21
N LEU A 193 -8.29 24.53 -8.37
CA LEU A 193 -7.34 23.72 -7.61
C LEU A 193 -7.09 24.40 -6.27
N ASN A 194 -7.41 23.74 -5.18
CA ASN A 194 -7.13 24.24 -3.84
C ASN A 194 -6.00 23.38 -3.18
N LEU A 195 -4.76 23.73 -3.51
CA LEU A 195 -3.57 23.09 -2.95
C LEU A 195 -3.56 23.14 -1.42
N LEU A 196 -4.09 24.21 -0.81
CA LEU A 196 -4.18 24.33 0.64
C LEU A 196 -5.06 23.20 1.23
N GLN A 197 -6.20 22.90 0.61
CA GLN A 197 -7.08 21.80 1.07
C GLN A 197 -6.37 20.44 0.96
N ALA A 198 -5.58 20.23 -0.08
CA ALA A 198 -4.78 19.03 -0.23
C ALA A 198 -3.73 18.89 0.89
N LEU A 199 -2.98 19.97 1.15
CA LEU A 199 -1.97 19.99 2.21
C LEU A 199 -2.60 19.78 3.59
N VAL A 200 -3.75 20.38 3.84
CA VAL A 200 -4.52 20.16 5.09
C VAL A 200 -4.95 18.70 5.24
N LEU A 201 -5.41 18.05 4.17
CA LEU A 201 -5.79 16.65 4.20
C LEU A 201 -4.59 15.74 4.53
N ILE A 202 -3.45 15.96 3.87
CA ILE A 202 -2.21 15.21 4.14
C ILE A 202 -1.76 15.42 5.57
N ALA A 203 -1.69 16.67 6.02
CA ALA A 203 -1.29 17.00 7.38
C ALA A 203 -2.23 16.35 8.41
N ALA A 204 -3.54 16.39 8.18
CA ALA A 204 -4.51 15.71 9.03
C ALA A 204 -4.28 14.20 9.12
N ILE A 205 -4.07 13.52 7.98
CA ILE A 205 -3.80 12.07 7.93
C ILE A 205 -2.50 11.76 8.68
N LEU A 206 -1.43 12.49 8.40
CA LEU A 206 -0.12 12.26 9.04
C LEU A 206 -0.17 12.51 10.55
N MET A 207 -0.85 13.57 11.00
CA MET A 207 -1.01 13.87 12.43
C MET A 207 -1.82 12.79 13.15
N LEU A 208 -2.89 12.29 12.57
CA LEU A 208 -3.70 11.22 13.14
C LEU A 208 -2.93 9.89 13.23
N VAL A 209 -2.22 9.51 12.16
CA VAL A 209 -1.38 8.31 12.16
C VAL A 209 -0.22 8.43 13.14
N PHE A 210 0.46 9.60 13.18
CA PHE A 210 1.53 9.87 14.13
C PHE A 210 1.05 9.80 15.58
N SER A 211 -0.09 10.42 15.90
CA SER A 211 -0.66 10.39 17.25
C SER A 211 -1.04 8.98 17.68
N ALA A 212 -1.63 8.17 16.78
CA ALA A 212 -1.95 6.78 17.05
C ALA A 212 -0.68 5.95 17.36
N LYS A 213 0.37 6.08 16.52
CA LYS A 213 1.67 5.45 16.76
C LYS A 213 2.31 5.89 18.09
N SER A 214 2.28 7.18 18.38
CA SER A 214 2.87 7.75 19.60
C SER A 214 2.13 7.33 20.87
N ALA A 215 0.79 7.31 20.84
CA ALA A 215 -0.04 6.84 21.94
C ALA A 215 0.27 5.39 22.33
N LEU A 216 0.47 4.54 21.33
CA LEU A 216 0.71 3.12 21.55
C LEU A 216 2.16 2.83 21.96
N LYS A 217 3.14 3.64 21.56
CA LYS A 217 4.57 3.47 21.92
C LYS A 217 4.98 4.22 23.18
N GLY A 218 4.17 5.14 23.68
CA GLY A 218 4.51 5.99 24.81
C GLY A 218 5.70 6.94 24.53
N GLN A 219 5.95 7.28 23.26
CA GLN A 219 7.09 8.09 22.83
C GLN A 219 6.96 9.57 23.21
N LEU A 220 5.73 10.07 23.30
CA LEU A 220 5.41 11.43 23.70
C LEU A 220 4.53 11.42 24.95
N ALA A 221 4.60 12.50 25.72
CA ALA A 221 3.66 12.72 26.80
C ALA A 221 2.22 12.62 26.28
N LEU A 222 1.33 11.99 27.05
CA LEU A 222 -0.05 11.70 26.63
C LEU A 222 -0.80 12.97 26.20
N TRP A 223 -0.59 14.10 26.93
CA TRP A 223 -1.22 15.38 26.58
C TRP A 223 -0.76 15.94 25.23
N LEU A 224 0.53 15.76 24.87
CA LEU A 224 1.05 16.20 23.58
C LEU A 224 0.53 15.31 22.44
N THR A 225 0.47 14.01 22.67
CA THR A 225 -0.14 13.06 21.71
C THR A 225 -1.62 13.39 21.48
N ALA A 226 -2.36 13.72 22.55
CA ALA A 226 -3.76 14.15 22.43
C ALA A 226 -3.90 15.48 21.68
N LEU A 227 -2.98 16.43 21.90
CA LEU A 227 -2.99 17.71 21.18
C LEU A 227 -2.77 17.50 19.66
N VAL A 228 -1.83 16.63 19.27
CA VAL A 228 -1.60 16.29 17.85
C VAL A 228 -2.83 15.60 17.26
N ALA A 229 -3.45 14.67 17.99
CA ALA A 229 -4.67 13.98 17.55
C ALA A 229 -5.82 14.96 17.34
N LEU A 230 -6.03 15.88 18.30
CA LEU A 230 -7.07 16.92 18.21
C LEU A 230 -6.79 17.88 17.03
N GLY A 231 -5.55 18.28 16.83
CA GLY A 231 -5.14 19.09 15.68
C GLY A 231 -5.45 18.40 14.34
N GLY A 232 -5.06 17.13 14.20
CA GLY A 232 -5.38 16.31 13.02
C GLY A 232 -6.89 16.16 12.80
N ALA A 233 -7.64 15.87 13.86
CA ALA A 233 -9.11 15.78 13.80
C ALA A 233 -9.78 17.10 13.43
N ALA A 234 -9.29 18.22 13.97
CA ALA A 234 -9.78 19.55 13.62
C ALA A 234 -9.52 19.90 12.14
N MET A 235 -8.31 19.62 11.64
CA MET A 235 -7.96 19.80 10.23
C MET A 235 -8.81 18.93 9.31
N LEU A 236 -9.03 17.66 9.65
CA LEU A 236 -9.90 16.76 8.90
C LEU A 236 -11.35 17.24 8.89
N THR A 237 -11.86 17.66 10.05
CA THR A 237 -13.22 18.22 10.17
C THR A 237 -13.37 19.50 9.35
N TRP A 238 -12.37 20.39 9.39
CA TRP A 238 -12.36 21.59 8.56
C TRP A 238 -12.38 21.23 7.07
N PHE A 239 -11.55 20.27 6.65
CA PHE A 239 -11.51 19.77 5.27
C PHE A 239 -12.88 19.24 4.85
N ILE A 240 -13.50 18.34 5.64
CA ILE A 240 -14.81 17.77 5.36
C ILE A 240 -15.88 18.85 5.22
N ARG A 241 -15.92 19.81 6.14
CA ARG A 241 -16.88 20.94 6.08
C ARG A 241 -16.70 21.78 4.83
N LYS A 242 -15.45 22.05 4.43
CA LYS A 242 -15.14 22.79 3.19
C LYS A 242 -15.58 22.01 1.94
N GLN A 243 -15.40 20.68 1.92
CA GLN A 243 -15.86 19.86 0.80
C GLN A 243 -17.40 19.83 0.72
N LEU A 244 -18.09 19.72 1.85
CA LEU A 244 -19.57 19.72 1.89
C LEU A 244 -20.18 21.06 1.46
N SER A 245 -19.51 22.18 1.74
CA SER A 245 -19.97 23.53 1.40
C SER A 245 -19.55 23.98 0.00
N ALA A 246 -18.64 23.26 -0.67
CA ALA A 246 -18.16 23.65 -1.97
C ALA A 246 -19.16 23.31 -3.08
N ALA A 247 -19.39 24.26 -4.00
CA ALA A 247 -20.22 24.01 -5.19
C ALA A 247 -19.60 22.94 -6.13
N ARG A 248 -18.26 22.89 -6.18
CA ARG A 248 -17.49 21.86 -6.90
C ARG A 248 -16.44 21.31 -5.94
N PRO A 249 -16.79 20.31 -5.11
CA PRO A 249 -15.86 19.73 -4.15
C PRO A 249 -14.76 18.92 -4.86
N MET A 250 -13.56 18.90 -4.28
CA MET A 250 -12.46 18.06 -4.70
C MET A 250 -12.75 16.58 -4.39
N VAL A 251 -13.38 16.34 -3.24
CA VAL A 251 -13.88 15.03 -2.81
C VAL A 251 -15.36 15.18 -2.51
N ASP A 252 -16.23 14.46 -3.22
CA ASP A 252 -17.66 14.49 -2.93
C ASP A 252 -17.98 13.68 -1.68
N MET A 253 -17.92 14.34 -0.52
CA MET A 253 -18.18 13.72 0.79
C MET A 253 -19.60 13.12 0.90
N ARG A 254 -20.54 13.55 0.06
CA ARG A 254 -21.90 13.01 0.03
C ARG A 254 -21.95 11.57 -0.45
N LEU A 255 -20.93 11.11 -1.22
CA LEU A 255 -20.83 9.72 -1.64
C LEU A 255 -20.64 8.77 -0.44
N PHE A 256 -20.00 9.23 0.65
CA PHE A 256 -19.81 8.44 1.86
C PHE A 256 -21.11 8.23 2.67
N THR A 257 -22.16 8.98 2.40
CA THR A 257 -23.47 8.73 3.03
C THR A 257 -24.20 7.54 2.42
N HIS A 258 -23.75 7.08 1.24
CA HIS A 258 -24.33 5.93 0.57
C HIS A 258 -23.75 4.63 1.13
N ARG A 259 -24.59 3.81 1.79
CA ARG A 259 -24.15 2.59 2.53
C ARG A 259 -23.32 1.63 1.68
N ILE A 260 -23.67 1.43 0.40
CA ILE A 260 -22.97 0.52 -0.49
C ILE A 260 -21.56 1.06 -0.82
N ILE A 261 -21.45 2.37 -1.08
CA ILE A 261 -20.14 3.00 -1.34
C ILE A 261 -19.26 2.92 -0.09
N LEU A 262 -19.82 3.25 1.09
CA LEU A 262 -19.07 3.14 2.34
C LEU A 262 -18.60 1.70 2.59
N SER A 263 -19.45 0.71 2.34
CA SER A 263 -19.08 -0.70 2.47
C SER A 263 -17.96 -1.09 1.50
N GLY A 264 -18.02 -0.63 0.25
CA GLY A 264 -16.96 -0.82 -0.72
C GLY A 264 -15.64 -0.20 -0.26
N VAL A 265 -15.66 1.05 0.20
CA VAL A 265 -14.47 1.74 0.75
C VAL A 265 -13.87 0.97 1.93
N MET A 266 -14.70 0.51 2.88
CA MET A 266 -14.24 -0.27 4.03
C MET A 266 -13.65 -1.61 3.61
N MET A 267 -14.23 -2.29 2.61
CA MET A 267 -13.68 -3.51 2.04
C MET A 267 -12.31 -3.27 1.41
N ALA A 268 -12.19 -2.23 0.57
CA ALA A 268 -10.96 -1.84 -0.08
C ALA A 268 -9.85 -1.56 0.93
N MET A 269 -10.15 -0.69 1.91
CA MET A 269 -9.18 -0.36 2.97
C MET A 269 -8.75 -1.60 3.74
N THR A 270 -9.68 -2.44 4.17
CA THR A 270 -9.36 -3.63 4.97
C THR A 270 -8.54 -4.64 4.18
N ALA A 271 -8.88 -4.86 2.92
CA ALA A 271 -8.13 -5.75 2.04
C ALA A 271 -6.67 -5.29 1.89
N LEU A 272 -6.43 -3.99 1.70
CA LEU A 272 -5.08 -3.44 1.62
C LEU A 272 -4.37 -3.38 2.98
N ILE A 273 -5.06 -3.05 4.06
CA ILE A 273 -4.51 -3.12 5.43
C ILE A 273 -3.91 -4.51 5.67
N THR A 274 -4.68 -5.55 5.38
CA THR A 274 -4.26 -6.92 5.65
C THR A 274 -3.19 -7.41 4.70
N LEU A 275 -3.31 -7.14 3.40
CA LEU A 275 -2.35 -7.60 2.40
C LEU A 275 -0.98 -6.94 2.58
N VAL A 276 -0.93 -5.62 2.62
CA VAL A 276 0.34 -4.86 2.69
C VAL A 276 1.03 -5.07 4.04
N GLY A 277 0.25 -5.11 5.13
CA GLY A 277 0.78 -5.44 6.45
C GLY A 277 1.38 -6.86 6.50
N PHE A 278 0.69 -7.83 5.90
CA PHE A 278 1.18 -9.21 5.77
C PHE A 278 2.49 -9.29 4.98
N GLU A 279 2.54 -8.67 3.81
CA GLU A 279 3.73 -8.69 2.95
C GLU A 279 4.96 -8.17 3.66
N LEU A 280 4.82 -7.05 4.39
CA LEU A 280 5.93 -6.48 5.16
C LEU A 280 6.42 -7.40 6.27
N LEU A 281 5.51 -7.98 7.07
CA LEU A 281 5.90 -8.82 8.20
C LEU A 281 6.43 -10.17 7.76
N MET A 282 5.84 -10.75 6.72
CA MET A 282 6.32 -11.99 6.13
C MET A 282 7.74 -11.84 5.59
N ALA A 283 8.04 -10.74 4.88
CA ALA A 283 9.38 -10.48 4.38
C ALA A 283 10.41 -10.35 5.52
N GLN A 284 10.03 -9.73 6.64
CA GLN A 284 10.88 -9.62 7.82
C GLN A 284 11.11 -11.00 8.48
N GLU A 285 10.07 -11.81 8.64
CA GLU A 285 10.22 -13.16 9.21
C GLU A 285 11.13 -14.02 8.34
N LEU A 286 10.91 -14.04 7.03
CA LEU A 286 11.71 -14.84 6.11
C LEU A 286 13.20 -14.46 6.17
N GLN A 287 13.52 -13.18 6.26
CA GLN A 287 14.90 -12.71 6.24
C GLN A 287 15.55 -12.76 7.63
N PHE A 288 14.92 -12.26 8.69
CA PHE A 288 15.53 -12.20 10.02
C PHE A 288 15.45 -13.54 10.78
N VAL A 289 14.35 -14.28 10.67
CA VAL A 289 14.15 -15.53 11.41
C VAL A 289 14.69 -16.72 10.62
N HIS A 290 14.23 -16.88 9.36
CA HIS A 290 14.58 -18.02 8.51
C HIS A 290 15.86 -17.77 7.69
N GLN A 291 16.49 -16.59 7.81
CA GLN A 291 17.76 -16.24 7.17
C GLN A 291 17.76 -16.42 5.65
N LYS A 292 16.59 -16.25 5.03
CA LYS A 292 16.47 -16.26 3.57
C LYS A 292 17.07 -14.98 2.99
N THR A 293 17.66 -15.10 1.82
CA THR A 293 18.08 -13.91 1.06
C THR A 293 16.85 -13.10 0.66
N PRO A 294 16.97 -11.80 0.35
CA PRO A 294 15.87 -11.00 -0.16
C PRO A 294 15.21 -11.61 -1.41
N PHE A 295 15.99 -12.23 -2.29
CA PHE A 295 15.49 -12.93 -3.47
C PHE A 295 14.66 -14.18 -3.11
N GLU A 296 15.18 -15.02 -2.22
CA GLU A 296 14.46 -16.20 -1.71
C GLU A 296 13.17 -15.82 -0.99
N ALA A 297 13.18 -14.72 -0.24
CA ALA A 297 11.98 -14.18 0.40
C ALA A 297 10.95 -13.72 -0.66
N GLY A 298 11.40 -13.04 -1.71
CA GLY A 298 10.56 -12.66 -2.84
C GLY A 298 9.92 -13.85 -3.54
N ILE A 299 10.71 -14.91 -3.81
CA ILE A 299 10.19 -16.16 -4.39
C ILE A 299 9.18 -16.84 -3.46
N PHE A 300 9.46 -16.88 -2.16
CA PHE A 300 8.55 -17.49 -1.19
C PHE A 300 7.17 -16.80 -1.17
N MET A 301 7.13 -15.50 -1.44
CA MET A 301 5.92 -14.69 -1.47
C MET A 301 5.18 -14.71 -2.82
N LEU A 302 5.77 -15.26 -3.89
CA LEU A 302 5.14 -15.32 -5.20
C LEU A 302 3.71 -15.91 -5.22
N PRO A 303 3.37 -16.96 -4.45
CA PRO A 303 2.02 -17.54 -4.48
C PRO A 303 0.91 -16.53 -4.20
N VAL A 304 1.09 -15.63 -3.22
CA VAL A 304 0.08 -14.59 -2.90
C VAL A 304 -0.06 -13.60 -4.06
N MET A 305 1.05 -13.21 -4.67
CA MET A 305 1.08 -12.20 -5.74
C MET A 305 0.51 -12.73 -7.05
N VAL A 306 0.94 -13.95 -7.44
CA VAL A 306 0.43 -14.62 -8.64
C VAL A 306 -1.07 -14.88 -8.53
N ALA A 307 -1.52 -15.42 -7.39
CA ALA A 307 -2.94 -15.66 -7.16
C ALA A 307 -3.75 -14.36 -7.21
N SER A 308 -3.25 -13.28 -6.63
CA SER A 308 -3.88 -11.97 -6.70
C SER A 308 -3.98 -11.45 -8.14
N GLY A 309 -2.90 -11.55 -8.93
CA GLY A 309 -2.88 -11.09 -10.32
C GLY A 309 -3.85 -11.85 -11.24
N PHE A 310 -4.00 -13.16 -11.05
CA PHE A 310 -4.89 -13.99 -11.88
C PHE A 310 -6.33 -14.08 -11.37
N SER A 311 -6.63 -13.56 -10.18
CA SER A 311 -7.96 -13.66 -9.58
C SER A 311 -9.03 -12.85 -10.31
N GLY A 312 -8.67 -11.74 -10.96
CA GLY A 312 -9.61 -10.76 -11.53
C GLY A 312 -10.68 -11.38 -12.43
N PRO A 313 -10.33 -12.14 -13.50
CA PRO A 313 -11.32 -12.79 -14.37
C PRO A 313 -12.23 -13.77 -13.63
N ILE A 314 -11.67 -14.55 -12.71
CA ILE A 314 -12.42 -15.55 -11.92
C ILE A 314 -13.37 -14.83 -10.95
N ALA A 315 -12.88 -13.84 -10.24
CA ALA A 315 -13.69 -13.04 -9.31
C ALA A 315 -14.82 -12.30 -10.04
N GLY A 316 -14.56 -11.74 -11.24
CA GLY A 316 -15.58 -11.13 -12.07
C GLY A 316 -16.68 -12.11 -12.48
N LEU A 317 -16.31 -13.33 -12.86
CA LEU A 317 -17.26 -14.40 -13.15
C LEU A 317 -18.06 -14.81 -11.91
N LEU A 318 -17.41 -14.89 -10.75
CA LEU A 318 -18.07 -15.19 -9.48
C LEU A 318 -19.08 -14.10 -9.11
N VAL A 319 -18.73 -12.82 -9.25
CA VAL A 319 -19.65 -11.70 -8.99
C VAL A 319 -20.85 -11.76 -9.90
N SER A 320 -20.67 -12.09 -11.21
CA SER A 320 -21.77 -12.18 -12.14
C SER A 320 -22.70 -13.37 -11.89
N ARG A 321 -22.20 -14.48 -11.34
CA ARG A 321 -22.99 -15.71 -11.09
C ARG A 321 -23.57 -15.76 -9.68
N LEU A 322 -22.78 -15.47 -8.66
CA LEU A 322 -23.17 -15.60 -7.26
C LEU A 322 -23.76 -14.31 -6.69
N GLY A 323 -23.34 -13.17 -7.24
CA GLY A 323 -23.70 -11.85 -6.74
C GLY A 323 -22.60 -11.19 -5.92
N LEU A 324 -22.73 -9.88 -5.81
CA LEU A 324 -21.73 -9.01 -5.15
C LEU A 324 -21.58 -9.35 -3.67
N ARG A 325 -22.69 -9.57 -2.96
CA ARG A 325 -22.72 -9.82 -1.52
C ARG A 325 -22.00 -11.10 -1.15
N GLU A 326 -22.27 -12.17 -1.89
CA GLU A 326 -21.70 -13.49 -1.69
C GLU A 326 -20.20 -13.51 -1.93
N VAL A 327 -19.74 -12.87 -3.02
CA VAL A 327 -18.31 -12.81 -3.36
C VAL A 327 -17.54 -11.92 -2.40
N ALA A 328 -18.10 -10.77 -2.03
CA ALA A 328 -17.50 -9.87 -1.05
C ALA A 328 -17.31 -10.55 0.32
N THR A 329 -18.36 -11.16 0.83
CA THR A 329 -18.32 -11.84 2.13
C THR A 329 -17.45 -13.10 2.07
N GLY A 330 -17.59 -13.90 1.01
CA GLY A 330 -16.79 -15.10 0.79
C GLY A 330 -15.30 -14.80 0.68
N GLY A 331 -14.93 -13.75 -0.05
CA GLY A 331 -13.54 -13.27 -0.13
C GLY A 331 -12.97 -12.92 1.25
N MET A 332 -13.73 -12.18 2.08
CA MET A 332 -13.28 -11.85 3.43
C MET A 332 -13.20 -13.05 4.37
N LEU A 333 -14.13 -13.99 4.30
CA LEU A 333 -14.09 -15.22 5.08
C LEU A 333 -12.90 -16.11 4.69
N LEU A 334 -12.63 -16.26 3.40
CA LEU A 334 -11.47 -17.01 2.91
C LEU A 334 -10.16 -16.33 3.30
N SER A 335 -10.09 -14.99 3.26
CA SER A 335 -8.92 -14.23 3.76
C SER A 335 -8.73 -14.46 5.26
N ALA A 336 -9.81 -14.42 6.05
CA ALA A 336 -9.76 -14.69 7.48
C ALA A 336 -9.25 -16.11 7.77
N PHE A 337 -9.76 -17.12 7.06
CA PHE A 337 -9.30 -18.49 7.16
C PHE A 337 -7.81 -18.63 6.80
N SER A 338 -7.36 -17.97 5.74
CA SER A 338 -5.95 -17.96 5.34
C SER A 338 -5.06 -17.35 6.42
N PHE A 339 -5.46 -16.20 7.00
CA PHE A 339 -4.71 -15.55 8.07
C PHE A 339 -4.64 -16.41 9.34
N LEU A 340 -5.74 -17.01 9.76
CA LEU A 340 -5.77 -17.90 10.92
C LEU A 340 -4.94 -19.17 10.68
N GLY A 341 -5.00 -19.72 9.47
CA GLY A 341 -4.17 -20.84 9.06
C GLY A 341 -2.68 -20.49 9.08
N LEU A 342 -2.29 -19.34 8.48
CA LEU A 342 -0.91 -18.87 8.49
C LEU A 342 -0.38 -18.58 9.90
N ALA A 343 -1.24 -18.08 10.81
CA ALA A 343 -0.88 -17.87 12.21
C ALA A 343 -0.47 -19.15 12.95
N LEU A 344 -0.94 -20.30 12.49
CA LEU A 344 -0.65 -21.63 13.06
C LEU A 344 0.39 -22.43 12.27
N THR A 345 0.88 -21.87 11.14
CA THR A 345 1.79 -22.57 10.23
C THR A 345 3.24 -22.25 10.56
N ASP A 346 4.05 -23.30 10.68
CA ASP A 346 5.51 -23.15 10.74
C ASP A 346 6.08 -23.06 9.31
N PHE A 347 6.59 -21.88 8.94
CA PHE A 347 7.12 -21.60 7.60
C PHE A 347 8.40 -22.36 7.28
N SER A 348 9.09 -22.94 8.26
CA SER A 348 10.28 -23.75 8.04
C SER A 348 9.96 -25.20 7.66
N THR A 349 8.95 -25.78 8.30
CA THR A 349 8.60 -27.21 8.15
C THR A 349 7.37 -27.45 7.28
N GLN A 350 6.43 -26.48 7.21
CA GLN A 350 5.15 -26.61 6.52
C GLN A 350 5.04 -25.69 5.30
N GLN A 351 6.08 -25.59 4.51
CA GLN A 351 6.18 -24.66 3.39
C GLN A 351 5.04 -24.81 2.37
N TRP A 352 4.64 -26.05 2.04
CA TRP A 352 3.54 -26.29 1.10
C TRP A 352 2.20 -25.79 1.60
N LEU A 353 1.96 -25.96 2.92
CA LEU A 353 0.75 -25.43 3.54
C LEU A 353 0.76 -23.89 3.52
N ALA A 354 1.90 -23.27 3.84
CA ALA A 354 2.06 -21.83 3.75
C ALA A 354 1.76 -21.33 2.34
N TRP A 355 2.31 -21.92 1.30
CA TRP A 355 2.05 -21.56 -0.09
C TRP A 355 0.61 -21.74 -0.52
N GLY A 356 -0.06 -22.81 -0.07
CA GLY A 356 -1.48 -23.02 -0.30
C GLY A 356 -2.34 -21.93 0.34
N LEU A 357 -2.07 -21.59 1.60
CA LEU A 357 -2.77 -20.52 2.32
C LEU A 357 -2.48 -19.13 1.74
N MET A 358 -1.26 -18.86 1.30
CA MET A 358 -0.88 -17.62 0.61
C MET A 358 -1.58 -17.49 -0.75
N THR A 359 -1.69 -18.58 -1.51
CA THR A 359 -2.45 -18.60 -2.77
C THR A 359 -3.91 -18.27 -2.52
N LEU A 360 -4.51 -18.90 -1.50
CA LEU A 360 -5.89 -18.63 -1.10
C LEU A 360 -6.07 -17.18 -0.64
N LEU A 361 -5.10 -16.63 0.12
CA LEU A 361 -5.10 -15.25 0.58
C LEU A 361 -5.07 -14.28 -0.61
N GLY A 362 -4.13 -14.44 -1.53
CA GLY A 362 -4.00 -13.59 -2.71
C GLY A 362 -5.27 -13.58 -3.56
N PHE A 363 -5.84 -14.77 -3.83
CA PHE A 363 -7.10 -14.90 -4.54
C PHE A 363 -8.27 -14.22 -3.82
N SER A 364 -8.40 -14.43 -2.53
CA SER A 364 -9.53 -13.94 -1.74
C SER A 364 -9.49 -12.43 -1.53
N VAL A 365 -8.30 -11.84 -1.27
CA VAL A 365 -8.11 -10.40 -1.16
C VAL A 365 -8.43 -9.70 -2.47
N ALA A 366 -7.91 -10.19 -3.60
CA ALA A 366 -8.18 -9.58 -4.90
C ALA A 366 -9.66 -9.73 -5.31
N SER A 367 -10.33 -10.83 -4.92
CA SER A 367 -11.77 -10.97 -5.10
C SER A 367 -12.56 -9.95 -4.28
N ALA A 368 -12.13 -9.67 -3.03
CA ALA A 368 -12.73 -8.64 -2.20
C ALA A 368 -12.51 -7.23 -2.77
N LEU A 369 -11.33 -6.94 -3.32
CA LEU A 369 -11.03 -5.68 -4.00
C LEU A 369 -11.90 -5.48 -5.25
N LEU A 370 -12.06 -6.50 -6.08
CA LEU A 370 -12.94 -6.43 -7.24
C LEU A 370 -14.41 -6.22 -6.84
N ALA A 371 -14.86 -6.91 -5.80
CA ALA A 371 -16.21 -6.71 -5.26
C ALA A 371 -16.39 -5.29 -4.69
N SER A 372 -15.38 -4.75 -4.02
CA SER A 372 -15.34 -3.35 -3.57
C SER A 372 -15.51 -2.37 -4.74
N SER A 373 -14.69 -2.51 -5.77
CA SER A 373 -14.75 -1.69 -6.98
C SER A 373 -16.12 -1.76 -7.64
N SER A 374 -16.66 -2.97 -7.78
CA SER A 374 -17.99 -3.20 -8.33
C SER A 374 -19.09 -2.54 -7.50
N ALA A 375 -19.02 -2.61 -6.17
CA ALA A 375 -19.96 -1.96 -5.26
C ALA A 375 -19.94 -0.44 -5.40
N ILE A 376 -18.75 0.15 -5.37
CA ILE A 376 -18.56 1.60 -5.46
C ILE A 376 -19.06 2.12 -6.81
N MET A 377 -18.66 1.45 -7.91
CA MET A 377 -19.01 1.89 -9.26
C MET A 377 -20.50 1.70 -9.59
N ALA A 378 -21.12 0.62 -9.11
CA ALA A 378 -22.55 0.37 -9.34
C ALA A 378 -23.45 1.33 -8.54
N ALA A 379 -23.02 1.76 -7.35
CA ALA A 379 -23.80 2.67 -6.50
C ALA A 379 -23.58 4.15 -6.81
N ALA A 380 -22.49 4.51 -7.51
CA ALA A 380 -22.19 5.89 -7.87
C ALA A 380 -23.01 6.34 -9.09
N PRO A 381 -23.61 7.56 -9.08
CA PRO A 381 -24.21 8.14 -10.28
C PRO A 381 -23.17 8.21 -11.43
N LYS A 382 -23.63 8.03 -12.67
CA LYS A 382 -22.74 8.02 -13.87
C LYS A 382 -21.89 9.29 -13.96
N GLU A 383 -22.45 10.44 -13.59
CA GLU A 383 -21.80 11.76 -13.60
C GLU A 383 -20.70 11.86 -12.52
N LYS A 384 -20.76 11.01 -11.48
CA LYS A 384 -19.82 10.98 -10.35
C LYS A 384 -18.87 9.77 -10.37
N ALA A 385 -18.87 8.97 -11.43
CA ALA A 385 -18.04 7.77 -11.54
C ALA A 385 -16.54 8.06 -11.36
N ALA A 386 -16.06 9.21 -11.87
CA ALA A 386 -14.67 9.62 -11.68
C ALA A 386 -14.34 9.94 -10.20
N ALA A 387 -15.26 10.62 -9.50
CA ALA A 387 -15.10 10.90 -8.07
C ALA A 387 -15.13 9.62 -7.23
N ALA A 388 -15.99 8.66 -7.59
CA ALA A 388 -16.08 7.36 -6.93
C ALA A 388 -14.77 6.54 -7.10
N GLY A 389 -14.20 6.50 -8.31
CA GLY A 389 -12.90 5.86 -8.56
C GLY A 389 -11.74 6.53 -7.84
N ALA A 390 -11.79 7.85 -7.68
CA ALA A 390 -10.79 8.58 -6.91
C ALA A 390 -10.88 8.29 -5.39
N ILE A 391 -12.10 8.16 -4.85
CA ILE A 391 -12.34 7.72 -3.46
C ILE A 391 -11.81 6.30 -3.25
N GLU A 392 -12.03 5.41 -4.21
CA GLU A 392 -11.52 4.04 -4.17
C GLU A 392 -9.98 4.01 -4.15
N THR A 393 -9.32 4.77 -5.03
CA THR A 393 -7.85 4.88 -5.04
C THR A 393 -7.32 5.43 -3.73
N MET A 394 -7.96 6.45 -3.16
CA MET A 394 -7.62 6.99 -1.85
C MET A 394 -7.78 5.91 -0.75
N ALA A 395 -8.84 5.10 -0.81
CA ALA A 395 -9.07 4.02 0.14
C ALA A 395 -7.99 2.93 0.05
N TYR A 396 -7.50 2.60 -1.15
CA TYR A 396 -6.39 1.69 -1.36
C TYR A 396 -5.11 2.20 -0.69
N GLU A 397 -4.71 3.42 -1.00
CA GLU A 397 -3.48 4.01 -0.47
C GLU A 397 -3.53 4.22 1.05
N LEU A 398 -4.68 4.70 1.55
CA LEU A 398 -4.88 4.85 2.99
C LEU A 398 -4.87 3.48 3.69
N GLY A 399 -5.49 2.47 3.08
CA GLY A 399 -5.44 1.10 3.56
C GLY A 399 -4.02 0.54 3.63
N ALA A 400 -3.22 0.74 2.58
CA ALA A 400 -1.82 0.31 2.54
C ALA A 400 -0.99 0.97 3.66
N GLY A 401 -1.04 2.30 3.80
CA GLY A 401 -0.31 3.01 4.85
C GLY A 401 -0.78 2.63 6.27
N LEU A 402 -2.08 2.52 6.49
CA LEU A 402 -2.62 2.05 7.79
C LEU A 402 -2.25 0.60 8.09
N GLY A 403 -2.17 -0.26 7.07
CA GLY A 403 -1.76 -1.66 7.22
C GLY A 403 -0.35 -1.77 7.79
N ILE A 404 0.61 -1.05 7.19
CA ILE A 404 1.99 -0.97 7.67
C ILE A 404 2.03 -0.45 9.11
N ALA A 405 1.29 0.64 9.38
CA ALA A 405 1.26 1.26 10.71
C ALA A 405 0.66 0.32 11.78
N LEU A 406 -0.49 -0.27 11.52
CA LEU A 406 -1.22 -1.11 12.48
C LEU A 406 -0.49 -2.44 12.73
N PHE A 407 -0.13 -3.16 11.65
CA PHE A 407 0.55 -4.45 11.79
C PHE A 407 1.93 -4.28 12.42
N GLY A 408 2.71 -3.28 11.97
CA GLY A 408 4.00 -2.98 12.54
C GLY A 408 3.92 -2.58 14.01
N LEU A 409 2.85 -1.87 14.41
CA LEU A 409 2.64 -1.48 15.79
C LEU A 409 2.28 -2.66 16.70
N ILE A 410 1.35 -3.52 16.27
CA ILE A 410 0.98 -4.73 17.02
C ILE A 410 2.21 -5.64 17.14
N LEU A 411 2.96 -5.82 16.04
CA LEU A 411 4.20 -6.58 16.05
C LEU A 411 5.20 -6.03 17.07
N THR A 412 5.51 -4.73 17.00
CA THR A 412 6.51 -4.11 17.89
C THR A 412 6.13 -4.25 19.35
N ARG A 413 4.84 -4.01 19.69
CA ARG A 413 4.34 -4.17 21.06
C ARG A 413 4.46 -5.61 21.56
N SER A 414 4.00 -6.56 20.75
CA SER A 414 4.03 -7.98 21.10
C SER A 414 5.48 -8.48 21.19
N TYR A 415 6.34 -8.09 20.25
CA TYR A 415 7.76 -8.42 20.25
C TYR A 415 8.46 -7.90 21.54
N SER A 416 8.29 -6.59 21.85
CA SER A 416 8.90 -5.99 23.04
C SER A 416 8.40 -6.62 24.34
N ALA A 417 7.16 -7.09 24.38
CA ALA A 417 6.58 -7.75 25.54
C ALA A 417 7.01 -9.20 25.72
N SER A 418 7.36 -9.89 24.63
CA SER A 418 7.65 -11.33 24.64
C SER A 418 9.13 -11.69 24.59
N ILE A 419 10.02 -10.74 24.24
CA ILE A 419 11.45 -11.03 24.15
C ILE A 419 12.07 -11.30 25.51
N ALA A 420 12.66 -12.47 25.71
CA ALA A 420 13.42 -12.85 26.89
C ALA A 420 14.89 -12.47 26.70
N LEU A 421 15.27 -11.28 27.18
CA LEU A 421 16.63 -10.74 27.02
C LEU A 421 17.65 -11.55 27.80
N PRO A 422 18.82 -11.91 27.23
CA PRO A 422 19.87 -12.63 27.93
C PRO A 422 20.52 -11.74 29.01
N SER A 423 20.99 -12.38 30.10
CA SER A 423 21.78 -11.74 31.13
C SER A 423 23.13 -11.28 30.53
N GLY A 424 23.54 -10.03 30.85
CA GLY A 424 24.79 -9.45 30.33
C GLY A 424 24.63 -8.30 29.36
N LEU A 425 23.40 -7.93 29.00
CA LEU A 425 23.13 -6.70 28.25
C LEU A 425 23.02 -5.51 29.21
N SER A 426 23.66 -4.38 28.86
CA SER A 426 23.42 -3.11 29.58
C SER A 426 21.97 -2.66 29.40
N GLY A 427 21.43 -1.82 30.29
CA GLY A 427 20.05 -1.34 30.22
C GLY A 427 19.71 -0.69 28.86
N ALA A 428 20.63 0.10 28.30
CA ALA A 428 20.48 0.73 27.00
C ALA A 428 20.44 -0.30 25.85
N MET A 429 21.35 -1.28 25.86
CA MET A 429 21.39 -2.38 24.88
C MET A 429 20.14 -3.26 24.98
N ALA A 430 19.68 -3.54 26.20
CA ALA A 430 18.46 -4.29 26.44
C ALA A 430 17.23 -3.58 25.85
N GLN A 431 17.12 -2.28 26.05
CA GLN A 431 16.05 -1.47 25.49
C GLN A 431 16.11 -1.40 23.97
N GLN A 432 17.31 -1.27 23.41
CA GLN A 432 17.52 -1.30 21.97
C GLN A 432 17.11 -2.64 21.36
N ALA A 433 17.60 -3.76 21.90
CA ALA A 433 17.25 -5.11 21.44
C ALA A 433 15.76 -5.41 21.52
N ALA A 434 15.07 -4.87 22.55
CA ALA A 434 13.63 -5.03 22.73
C ALA A 434 12.78 -4.15 21.78
N SER A 435 13.36 -3.18 21.08
CA SER A 435 12.60 -2.29 20.21
C SER A 435 12.20 -2.91 18.88
N SER A 436 13.07 -3.73 18.28
CA SER A 436 12.80 -4.49 17.05
C SER A 436 13.82 -5.60 16.80
N ILE A 437 13.45 -6.59 15.98
CA ILE A 437 14.37 -7.65 15.59
C ILE A 437 15.55 -7.11 14.76
N GLY A 438 15.34 -6.08 13.94
CA GLY A 438 16.40 -5.43 13.17
C GLY A 438 17.48 -4.80 14.07
N GLU A 439 17.07 -4.16 15.16
CA GLU A 439 18.01 -3.60 16.15
C GLU A 439 18.71 -4.71 16.95
N ALA A 440 18.01 -5.80 17.28
CA ALA A 440 18.62 -6.97 17.89
C ALA A 440 19.69 -7.61 17.00
N VAL A 441 19.45 -7.69 15.69
CA VAL A 441 20.44 -8.17 14.69
C VAL A 441 21.65 -7.25 14.63
N SER A 442 21.45 -5.94 14.54
CA SER A 442 22.54 -4.95 14.51
C SER A 442 23.38 -5.02 15.79
N LEU A 443 22.75 -5.11 16.95
CA LEU A 443 23.43 -5.23 18.23
C LEU A 443 24.22 -6.55 18.36
N SER A 444 23.69 -7.65 17.85
CA SER A 444 24.33 -8.97 17.92
C SER A 444 25.71 -9.00 17.27
N GLN A 445 25.95 -8.14 16.26
CA GLN A 445 27.25 -8.06 15.57
C GLN A 445 28.37 -7.48 16.45
N ALA A 446 28.03 -6.72 17.48
CA ALA A 446 28.96 -6.08 18.40
C ALA A 446 29.14 -6.87 19.73
N LEU A 447 28.38 -7.96 19.94
CA LEU A 447 28.38 -8.72 21.19
C LEU A 447 29.30 -9.97 21.12
N PRO A 448 29.76 -10.46 22.27
CA PRO A 448 30.43 -11.76 22.34
C PRO A 448 29.53 -12.89 21.82
N ALA A 449 30.12 -13.87 21.16
CA ALA A 449 29.38 -14.92 20.40
C ALA A 449 28.26 -15.60 21.21
N GLY A 450 28.52 -15.95 22.49
CA GLY A 450 27.51 -16.62 23.33
C GLY A 450 26.33 -15.71 23.65
N VAL A 451 26.55 -14.42 23.92
CA VAL A 451 25.48 -13.45 24.21
C VAL A 451 24.73 -13.12 22.93
N ALA A 452 25.44 -12.95 21.81
CA ALA A 452 24.85 -12.72 20.49
C ALA A 452 23.90 -13.84 20.07
N GLN A 453 24.34 -15.11 20.24
CA GLN A 453 23.52 -16.27 19.92
C GLN A 453 22.28 -16.38 20.80
N ALA A 454 22.41 -16.14 22.11
CA ALA A 454 21.29 -16.12 23.03
C ALA A 454 20.28 -15.00 22.69
N LEU A 455 20.77 -13.80 22.37
CA LEU A 455 19.94 -12.67 21.96
C LEU A 455 19.18 -13.01 20.66
N MET A 456 19.86 -13.57 19.65
CA MET A 456 19.23 -13.90 18.38
C MET A 456 18.18 -14.99 18.52
N THR A 457 18.42 -16.00 19.38
CA THR A 457 17.41 -17.03 19.66
C THR A 457 16.16 -16.42 20.31
N ALA A 458 16.35 -15.58 21.33
CA ALA A 458 15.26 -14.90 21.99
C ALA A 458 14.48 -13.97 21.03
N ALA A 459 15.19 -13.19 20.20
CA ALA A 459 14.60 -12.27 19.24
C ALA A 459 13.78 -13.00 18.16
N LYS A 460 14.30 -14.11 17.60
CA LYS A 460 13.58 -14.94 16.63
C LYS A 460 12.30 -15.53 17.22
N THR A 461 12.37 -16.11 18.43
CA THR A 461 11.20 -16.66 19.10
C THR A 461 10.15 -15.60 19.38
N ALA A 462 10.55 -14.43 19.89
CA ALA A 462 9.65 -13.32 20.16
C ALA A 462 9.00 -12.79 18.86
N PHE A 463 9.76 -12.73 17.75
CA PHE A 463 9.22 -12.29 16.47
C PHE A 463 8.17 -13.25 15.92
N ILE A 464 8.43 -14.56 15.94
CA ILE A 464 7.46 -15.58 15.49
C ILE A 464 6.16 -15.48 16.30
N GLN A 465 6.24 -15.37 17.62
CA GLN A 465 5.06 -15.22 18.47
C GLN A 465 4.29 -13.92 18.16
N ALA A 466 5.01 -12.81 17.99
CA ALA A 466 4.41 -11.52 17.66
C ALA A 466 3.74 -11.56 16.28
N HIS A 467 4.39 -12.13 15.27
CA HIS A 467 3.83 -12.25 13.92
C HIS A 467 2.60 -13.14 13.89
N SER A 468 2.65 -14.31 14.55
CA SER A 468 1.49 -15.20 14.71
C SER A 468 0.30 -14.48 15.35
N LEU A 469 0.54 -13.66 16.39
CA LEU A 469 -0.52 -12.87 17.02
C LEU A 469 -1.10 -11.82 16.05
N VAL A 470 -0.27 -11.15 15.25
CA VAL A 470 -0.74 -10.20 14.24
C VAL A 470 -1.63 -10.90 13.21
N LEU A 471 -1.18 -12.04 12.68
CA LEU A 471 -1.96 -12.83 11.71
C LEU A 471 -3.30 -13.29 12.30
N ALA A 472 -3.30 -13.79 13.53
CA ALA A 472 -4.53 -14.20 14.21
C ALA A 472 -5.48 -13.01 14.43
N THR A 473 -4.96 -11.86 14.84
CA THR A 473 -5.75 -10.63 15.03
C THR A 473 -6.37 -10.17 13.70
N ALA A 474 -5.60 -10.20 12.62
CA ALA A 474 -6.09 -9.86 11.28
C ALA A 474 -7.22 -10.80 10.84
N GLY A 475 -7.06 -12.11 11.07
CA GLY A 475 -8.08 -13.10 10.77
C GLY A 475 -9.39 -12.84 11.54
N VAL A 476 -9.31 -12.58 12.84
CA VAL A 476 -10.49 -12.25 13.67
C VAL A 476 -11.18 -10.96 13.20
N LEU A 477 -10.41 -9.92 12.91
CA LEU A 477 -10.97 -8.65 12.40
C LEU A 477 -11.68 -8.84 11.05
N LEU A 478 -11.13 -9.65 10.16
CA LEU A 478 -11.77 -9.99 8.88
C LEU A 478 -13.08 -10.76 9.06
N LEU A 479 -13.18 -11.67 10.04
CA LEU A 479 -14.43 -12.34 10.36
C LEU A 479 -15.52 -11.37 10.83
N LEU A 480 -15.15 -10.42 11.70
CA LEU A 480 -16.09 -9.39 12.17
C LEU A 480 -16.56 -8.48 11.03
N LEU A 481 -15.65 -8.09 10.15
CA LEU A 481 -15.98 -7.28 8.98
C LEU A 481 -16.82 -8.03 7.96
N ALA A 482 -16.55 -9.32 7.74
CA ALA A 482 -17.39 -10.15 6.86
C ALA A 482 -18.86 -10.15 7.32
N ALA A 483 -19.10 -10.26 8.63
CA ALA A 483 -20.44 -10.17 9.20
C ALA A 483 -21.09 -8.78 8.98
N GLY A 484 -20.30 -7.69 9.12
CA GLY A 484 -20.75 -6.31 8.85
C GLY A 484 -21.13 -6.11 7.38
N ILE A 485 -20.28 -6.58 6.46
CA ILE A 485 -20.49 -6.46 5.02
C ILE A 485 -21.69 -7.30 4.56
N TRP A 486 -21.83 -8.50 5.08
CA TRP A 486 -23.01 -9.33 4.82
C TRP A 486 -24.32 -8.61 5.13
N ARG A 487 -24.38 -7.86 6.24
CA ARG A 487 -25.54 -7.05 6.62
C ARG A 487 -25.70 -5.82 5.76
N SER A 488 -24.63 -5.11 5.44
CA SER A 488 -24.68 -3.84 4.70
C SER A 488 -25.03 -4.01 3.22
N LEU A 489 -24.63 -5.14 2.61
CA LEU A 489 -24.95 -5.48 1.22
C LEU A 489 -26.26 -6.27 1.06
N ALA A 490 -27.03 -6.46 2.11
CA ALA A 490 -28.30 -7.21 2.06
C ALA A 490 -29.33 -6.61 1.09
N THR A 491 -29.25 -5.31 0.79
CA THR A 491 -30.14 -4.58 -0.12
C THR A 491 -29.72 -4.63 -1.59
N VAL A 492 -28.55 -5.19 -1.89
CA VAL A 492 -28.07 -5.33 -3.28
C VAL A 492 -28.80 -6.50 -3.94
N ALA A 493 -29.53 -6.23 -5.01
CA ALA A 493 -30.29 -7.26 -5.74
C ALA A 493 -29.32 -8.35 -6.26
N LYS A 494 -29.72 -9.62 -6.11
CA LYS A 494 -29.03 -10.73 -6.76
C LYS A 494 -29.13 -10.56 -8.29
N PRO A 495 -28.07 -10.97 -9.04
CA PRO A 495 -28.20 -11.07 -10.48
C PRO A 495 -29.41 -11.97 -10.80
N GLN A 496 -30.31 -11.50 -11.64
CA GLN A 496 -31.33 -12.39 -12.18
C GLN A 496 -30.59 -13.48 -12.95
N SER A 497 -30.67 -14.71 -12.47
CA SER A 497 -30.18 -15.87 -13.21
C SER A 497 -30.86 -15.88 -14.58
N ALA A 498 -30.12 -15.50 -15.61
CA ALA A 498 -30.53 -15.86 -16.98
C ALA A 498 -30.49 -17.39 -17.05
N LEU A 499 -31.68 -18.01 -16.94
CA LEU A 499 -31.93 -19.38 -17.33
C LEU A 499 -31.74 -19.52 -18.84
#